data_6104a733c7c2961d82ebb339de8bc76a
#
_entry.id   6104a733c7c2961d82ebb339de8bc76a
#
_cell.length_a   1.000
_cell.length_b   1.000
_cell.length_c   1.000
_cell.angle_alpha   90.00
_cell.angle_beta   90.00
_cell.angle_gamma   90.00
#
_symmetry.space_group_name_H-M   'P 1'
#
loop_
_entity.id
_entity.type
_entity.pdbx_description
1 polymer ?
#
loop_
_entity_poly.entity_id
_entity_poly.type
_entity_poly.pdbx_seq_one_letter_code
_entity_poly.pdbx_strand_id
1 'polypeptide(L)'
;METRVLILNPDPVFEDRLLSIFDFSDETEMRIVRTMAEVVAILIGESFDGFVIEGEPEFAIEAATVARQHFPSLKILCAPWEKPSAEATGKAQQQHIPLTNGAGSIKHLRKEVHRFLGSLDGHPAASAGIDSCHSLIGNLNQFSAAEVLQMTCMGQRSGRFTFKSGRGNSEIYLHQGEVRHAAYGTLEGEGALAEIFRWRQGRFYFEEGIISQEQSVNRPLAHLLLDNLQKFDETLEVAAVAPNQ
;
A
#
# COMPACT_ATOMS: atom_id res chain seq x y z
N MET A 1 -22.64 -3.54 0.28
CA MET A 1 -21.17 -3.76 0.30
C MET A 1 -20.65 -2.78 1.32
N GLU A 2 -19.98 -3.25 2.36
CA GLU A 2 -19.55 -2.39 3.47
C GLU A 2 -18.37 -1.55 3.00
N THR A 3 -18.48 -0.23 3.05
CA THR A 3 -17.43 0.70 2.64
C THR A 3 -16.36 0.78 3.72
N ARG A 4 -15.10 0.52 3.36
CA ARG A 4 -13.97 0.53 4.31
C ARG A 4 -13.14 1.79 4.15
N VAL A 5 -12.99 2.56 5.23
CA VAL A 5 -12.27 3.84 5.24
C VAL A 5 -11.14 3.81 6.27
N LEU A 6 -9.93 4.06 5.81
CA LEU A 6 -8.78 4.28 6.68
C LEU A 6 -8.66 5.78 7.01
N ILE A 7 -8.38 6.10 8.26
CA ILE A 7 -8.27 7.48 8.72
C ILE A 7 -6.93 7.67 9.42
N LEU A 8 -6.11 8.58 8.93
CA LEU A 8 -4.89 9.02 9.61
C LEU A 8 -5.21 10.27 10.42
N ASN A 9 -5.12 10.14 11.73
CA ASN A 9 -5.25 11.25 12.68
C ASN A 9 -4.09 11.18 13.70
N PRO A 10 -3.03 12.00 13.55
CA PRO A 10 -1.85 11.91 14.40
C PRO A 10 -2.05 12.42 15.82
N ASP A 11 -3.08 13.25 16.08
CA ASP A 11 -3.32 13.83 17.40
C ASP A 11 -4.65 13.35 17.99
N PRO A 12 -4.61 12.60 19.11
CA PRO A 12 -5.81 12.11 19.78
C PRO A 12 -6.75 13.22 20.28
N VAL A 13 -6.27 14.43 20.47
CA VAL A 13 -7.09 15.59 20.91
C VAL A 13 -8.17 15.93 19.88
N PHE A 14 -7.93 15.67 18.61
CA PHE A 14 -8.89 15.91 17.52
C PHE A 14 -9.80 14.71 17.21
N GLU A 15 -9.74 13.63 17.99
CA GLU A 15 -10.57 12.44 17.77
C GLU A 15 -12.06 12.72 17.91
N ASP A 16 -12.46 13.52 18.89
CA ASP A 16 -13.86 13.94 19.10
C ASP A 16 -14.40 14.74 17.89
N ARG A 17 -13.55 15.56 17.27
CA ARG A 17 -13.88 16.27 16.03
C ARG A 17 -14.15 15.26 14.91
N LEU A 18 -13.30 14.28 14.75
CA LEU A 18 -13.40 13.24 13.75
C LEU A 18 -14.70 12.43 13.95
N LEU A 19 -14.97 11.98 15.17
CA LEU A 19 -16.21 11.27 15.51
C LEU A 19 -17.46 12.13 15.25
N SER A 20 -17.36 13.45 15.37
CA SER A 20 -18.47 14.36 15.05
C SER A 20 -18.69 14.59 13.54
N ILE A 21 -17.67 14.33 12.72
CA ILE A 21 -17.73 14.47 11.27
C ILE A 21 -18.37 13.25 10.62
N PHE A 22 -17.97 12.05 11.08
CA PHE A 22 -18.49 10.80 10.59
C PHE A 22 -19.81 10.46 11.31
N ASP A 23 -20.87 10.35 10.56
CA ASP A 23 -22.10 9.73 11.04
C ASP A 23 -21.92 8.23 10.91
N PHE A 24 -21.87 7.52 12.04
CA PHE A 24 -21.69 6.08 12.06
C PHE A 24 -22.96 5.42 11.50
N SER A 25 -23.04 5.30 10.18
CA SER A 25 -24.00 4.39 9.55
C SER A 25 -23.44 2.98 9.64
N ASP A 26 -24.29 1.99 9.89
CA ASP A 26 -23.90 0.57 10.01
C ASP A 26 -23.24 -0.02 8.75
N GLU A 27 -23.11 0.76 7.68
CA GLU A 27 -22.57 0.34 6.38
C GLU A 27 -21.11 0.77 6.13
N THR A 28 -20.49 1.50 7.08
CA THR A 28 -19.11 1.99 6.90
C THR A 28 -18.20 1.49 8.02
N GLU A 29 -17.21 0.66 7.68
CA GLU A 29 -16.13 0.27 8.57
C GLU A 29 -15.03 1.33 8.56
N MET A 30 -14.72 1.90 9.73
CA MET A 30 -13.65 2.90 9.87
C MET A 30 -12.52 2.39 10.75
N ARG A 31 -11.29 2.62 10.30
CA ARG A 31 -10.08 2.30 11.06
C ARG A 31 -9.22 3.55 11.22
N ILE A 32 -8.96 3.94 12.47
CA ILE A 32 -8.15 5.11 12.80
C ILE A 32 -6.72 4.65 13.12
N VAL A 33 -5.74 5.34 12.54
CA VAL A 33 -4.30 5.13 12.75
C VAL A 33 -3.63 6.46 13.06
N ARG A 34 -2.46 6.40 13.70
CA ARG A 34 -1.75 7.58 14.19
C ARG A 34 -0.52 7.95 13.38
N THR A 35 0.04 7.00 12.65
CA THR A 35 1.29 7.19 11.92
C THR A 35 1.21 6.70 10.49
N MET A 36 2.01 7.30 9.60
CA MET A 36 2.15 6.83 8.21
C MET A 36 2.72 5.42 8.12
N ALA A 37 3.54 4.99 9.08
CA ALA A 37 4.06 3.62 9.11
C ALA A 37 2.92 2.60 9.30
N GLU A 38 1.96 2.89 10.20
CA GLU A 38 0.75 2.08 10.37
C GLU A 38 -0.11 2.07 9.11
N VAL A 39 -0.30 3.25 8.46
CA VAL A 39 -1.03 3.36 7.20
C VAL A 39 -0.45 2.42 6.16
N VAL A 40 0.86 2.48 5.92
CA VAL A 40 1.53 1.65 4.93
C VAL A 40 1.41 0.17 5.25
N ALA A 41 1.65 -0.23 6.50
CA ALA A 41 1.55 -1.62 6.94
C ALA A 41 0.13 -2.19 6.72
N ILE A 42 -0.90 -1.40 7.04
CA ILE A 42 -2.29 -1.80 6.87
C ILE A 42 -2.66 -1.87 5.38
N LEU A 43 -2.33 -0.85 4.59
CA LEU A 43 -2.70 -0.80 3.17
C LEU A 43 -1.99 -1.86 2.31
N ILE A 44 -0.85 -2.37 2.75
CA ILE A 44 -0.21 -3.53 2.10
C ILE A 44 -1.00 -4.80 2.37
N GLY A 45 -1.48 -5.00 3.61
CA GLY A 45 -2.19 -6.20 4.02
C GLY A 45 -3.70 -6.20 3.73
N GLU A 46 -4.33 -5.04 3.75
CA GLU A 46 -5.79 -4.90 3.67
C GLU A 46 -6.20 -3.88 2.59
N SER A 47 -7.40 -4.08 2.01
CA SER A 47 -7.97 -3.15 1.03
C SER A 47 -8.93 -2.18 1.70
N PHE A 48 -8.86 -0.91 1.32
CA PHE A 48 -9.75 0.16 1.72
C PHE A 48 -10.28 0.89 0.49
N ASP A 49 -11.53 1.36 0.56
CA ASP A 49 -12.17 2.12 -0.51
C ASP A 49 -11.75 3.59 -0.48
N GLY A 50 -11.47 4.10 0.72
CA GLY A 50 -11.05 5.48 0.92
C GLY A 50 -10.03 5.68 2.03
N PHE A 51 -9.25 6.76 1.90
CA PHE A 51 -8.27 7.19 2.89
C PHE A 51 -8.49 8.67 3.22
N VAL A 52 -8.80 8.96 4.46
CA VAL A 52 -8.97 10.32 4.97
C VAL A 52 -7.76 10.68 5.81
N ILE A 53 -7.16 11.86 5.55
CA ILE A 53 -5.98 12.32 6.24
C ILE A 53 -6.33 13.61 6.99
N GLU A 54 -6.28 13.59 8.30
CA GLU A 54 -6.37 14.74 9.16
C GLU A 54 -4.98 15.15 9.65
N GLY A 55 -4.81 16.43 9.96
CA GLY A 55 -3.55 16.95 10.47
C GLY A 55 -3.31 18.40 10.07
N GLU A 56 -2.10 18.88 10.32
CA GLU A 56 -1.66 20.15 9.77
C GLU A 56 -1.64 20.09 8.24
N PRO A 57 -1.93 21.20 7.54
CA PRO A 57 -2.07 21.20 6.07
C PRO A 57 -0.89 20.62 5.32
N GLU A 58 0.32 20.99 5.71
CA GLU A 58 1.57 20.53 5.10
C GLU A 58 1.76 19.01 5.29
N PHE A 59 1.53 18.53 6.51
CA PHE A 59 1.59 17.10 6.85
C PHE A 59 0.55 16.30 6.04
N ALA A 60 -0.69 16.78 6.00
CA ALA A 60 -1.77 16.07 5.30
C ALA A 60 -1.50 15.92 3.80
N ILE A 61 -0.94 16.98 3.18
CA ILE A 61 -0.59 16.96 1.75
C ILE A 61 0.61 16.05 1.47
N GLU A 62 1.63 16.08 2.33
CA GLU A 62 2.79 15.20 2.22
C GLU A 62 2.38 13.73 2.36
N ALA A 63 1.60 13.41 3.38
CA ALA A 63 1.06 12.07 3.60
C ALA A 63 0.21 11.57 2.41
N ALA A 64 -0.65 12.44 1.87
CA ALA A 64 -1.44 12.13 0.67
C ALA A 64 -0.57 11.89 -0.57
N THR A 65 0.50 12.67 -0.71
CA THR A 65 1.46 12.51 -1.81
C THR A 65 2.13 11.15 -1.75
N VAL A 66 2.64 10.77 -0.58
CA VAL A 66 3.26 9.47 -0.35
C VAL A 66 2.26 8.34 -0.59
N ALA A 67 1.04 8.46 -0.02
CA ALA A 67 0.00 7.45 -0.22
C ALA A 67 -0.35 7.27 -1.69
N ARG A 68 -0.50 8.34 -2.46
CA ARG A 68 -0.82 8.28 -3.90
C ARG A 68 0.29 7.67 -4.73
N GLN A 69 1.55 7.89 -4.36
CA GLN A 69 2.68 7.29 -5.06
C GLN A 69 2.74 5.78 -4.90
N HIS A 70 2.33 5.25 -3.74
CA HIS A 70 2.39 3.82 -3.43
C HIS A 70 1.06 3.09 -3.66
N PHE A 71 -0.07 3.79 -3.52
CA PHE A 71 -1.42 3.24 -3.64
C PHE A 71 -2.25 4.08 -4.63
N PRO A 72 -1.97 4.02 -5.94
CA PRO A 72 -2.57 4.92 -6.94
C PRO A 72 -4.07 4.73 -7.11
N SER A 73 -4.61 3.55 -6.82
CA SER A 73 -6.06 3.25 -6.89
C SER A 73 -6.84 3.72 -5.66
N LEU A 74 -6.15 4.06 -4.55
CA LEU A 74 -6.80 4.50 -3.32
C LEU A 74 -7.36 5.92 -3.48
N LYS A 75 -8.64 6.09 -3.19
CA LYS A 75 -9.26 7.42 -3.14
C LYS A 75 -8.83 8.13 -1.84
N ILE A 76 -8.31 9.34 -1.96
CA ILE A 76 -7.74 10.09 -0.84
C ILE A 76 -8.49 11.41 -0.67
N LEU A 77 -8.77 11.78 0.59
CA LEU A 77 -9.30 13.08 0.98
C LEU A 77 -8.43 13.67 2.10
N CYS A 78 -7.89 14.87 1.90
CA CYS A 78 -7.22 15.62 2.95
C CYS A 78 -8.21 16.54 3.67
N ALA A 79 -8.31 16.39 4.99
CA ALA A 79 -9.16 17.15 5.87
C ALA A 79 -8.33 17.89 6.95
N PRO A 80 -7.53 18.91 6.57
CA PRO A 80 -6.64 19.60 7.49
C PRO A 80 -7.40 20.30 8.62
N TRP A 81 -6.74 20.46 9.77
CA TRP A 81 -7.33 21.11 10.93
C TRP A 81 -7.48 22.62 10.76
N GLU A 82 -6.62 23.23 9.96
CA GLU A 82 -6.57 24.64 9.68
C GLU A 82 -6.71 24.94 8.19
N LYS A 83 -6.92 26.21 7.87
CA LYS A 83 -6.96 26.62 6.47
C LYS A 83 -5.58 26.49 5.85
N PRO A 84 -5.44 25.70 4.75
CA PRO A 84 -4.15 25.53 4.10
C PRO A 84 -3.64 26.86 3.52
N SER A 85 -2.32 27.00 3.50
CA SER A 85 -1.64 28.12 2.86
C SER A 85 -1.86 28.10 1.34
N ALA A 86 -1.62 29.23 0.66
CA ALA A 86 -1.71 29.30 -0.80
C ALA A 86 -0.71 28.33 -1.48
N GLU A 87 0.48 28.17 -0.88
CA GLU A 87 1.49 27.23 -1.35
C GLU A 87 1.05 25.76 -1.19
N ALA A 88 0.54 25.41 -0.01
CA ALA A 88 0.00 24.09 0.28
C ALA A 88 -1.18 23.74 -0.66
N THR A 89 -2.09 24.69 -0.88
CA THR A 89 -3.19 24.53 -1.82
C THR A 89 -2.69 24.33 -3.25
N GLY A 90 -1.66 25.07 -3.68
CA GLY A 90 -1.03 24.92 -4.99
C GLY A 90 -0.39 23.53 -5.17
N LYS A 91 0.31 23.01 -4.17
CA LYS A 91 0.88 21.66 -4.18
C LYS A 91 -0.20 20.58 -4.29
N ALA A 92 -1.27 20.70 -3.50
CA ALA A 92 -2.39 19.76 -3.54
C ALA A 92 -3.08 19.75 -4.93
N GLN A 93 -3.28 20.92 -5.53
CA GLN A 93 -3.85 21.05 -6.88
C GLN A 93 -2.97 20.42 -7.96
N GLN A 94 -1.66 20.66 -7.93
CA GLN A 94 -0.71 20.05 -8.89
C GLN A 94 -0.72 18.53 -8.82
N GLN A 95 -0.97 17.96 -7.66
CA GLN A 95 -1.00 16.51 -7.44
C GLN A 95 -2.41 15.92 -7.50
N HIS A 96 -3.43 16.73 -7.84
CA HIS A 96 -4.83 16.32 -7.87
C HIS A 96 -5.32 15.69 -6.56
N ILE A 97 -4.85 16.20 -5.42
CA ILE A 97 -5.26 15.75 -4.08
C ILE A 97 -6.48 16.56 -3.66
N PRO A 98 -7.65 15.94 -3.43
CA PRO A 98 -8.81 16.63 -2.86
C PRO A 98 -8.50 17.16 -1.46
N LEU A 99 -8.70 18.45 -1.26
CA LEU A 99 -8.41 19.16 -0.02
C LEU A 99 -9.65 19.85 0.48
N THR A 100 -10.04 19.58 1.73
CA THR A 100 -11.13 20.30 2.35
C THR A 100 -10.65 21.66 2.90
N ASN A 101 -11.58 22.60 3.05
CA ASN A 101 -11.26 23.86 3.72
C ASN A 101 -11.29 23.68 5.25
N GLY A 102 -10.11 23.46 5.87
CA GLY A 102 -9.96 23.15 7.31
C GLY A 102 -10.57 24.21 8.26
N ALA A 103 -10.73 25.45 7.82
CA ALA A 103 -11.37 26.52 8.60
C ALA A 103 -12.92 26.49 8.53
N GLY A 104 -13.50 25.52 7.81
CA GLY A 104 -14.94 25.36 7.69
C GLY A 104 -15.60 24.89 8.99
N SER A 105 -16.90 25.17 9.14
CA SER A 105 -17.67 24.59 10.25
C SER A 105 -17.70 23.06 10.13
N ILE A 106 -17.83 22.36 11.27
CA ILE A 106 -17.99 20.90 11.31
C ILE A 106 -19.09 20.41 10.35
N LYS A 107 -20.17 21.18 10.20
CA LYS A 107 -21.24 20.89 9.23
C LYS A 107 -20.76 20.89 7.77
N HIS A 108 -19.86 21.79 7.42
CA HIS A 108 -19.31 21.86 6.06
C HIS A 108 -18.37 20.67 5.80
N LEU A 109 -17.48 20.41 6.76
CA LEU A 109 -16.55 19.28 6.68
C LEU A 109 -17.29 17.93 6.60
N ARG A 110 -18.32 17.74 7.44
CA ARG A 110 -19.21 16.58 7.37
C ARG A 110 -19.80 16.40 5.96
N LYS A 111 -20.30 17.49 5.34
CA LYS A 111 -20.84 17.43 3.98
C LYS A 111 -19.79 17.03 2.92
N GLU A 112 -18.55 17.48 3.07
CA GLU A 112 -17.47 17.12 2.16
C GLU A 112 -17.07 15.66 2.34
N VAL A 113 -16.94 15.19 3.58
CA VAL A 113 -16.66 13.78 3.89
C VAL A 113 -17.79 12.87 3.39
N HIS A 114 -19.06 13.20 3.64
CA HIS A 114 -20.19 12.44 3.11
C HIS A 114 -20.21 12.38 1.56
N ARG A 115 -19.87 13.49 0.90
CA ARG A 115 -19.72 13.49 -0.58
C ARG A 115 -18.60 12.58 -1.01
N PHE A 116 -17.48 12.57 -0.29
CA PHE A 116 -16.36 11.66 -0.55
C PHE A 116 -16.78 10.21 -0.36
N LEU A 117 -17.41 9.86 0.78
CA LEU A 117 -17.92 8.51 1.04
C LEU A 117 -18.92 8.07 -0.04
N GLY A 118 -19.91 8.89 -0.37
CA GLY A 118 -20.85 8.59 -1.46
C GLY A 118 -20.20 8.43 -2.83
N SER A 119 -18.99 8.95 -3.03
CA SER A 119 -18.21 8.69 -4.24
C SER A 119 -17.51 7.31 -4.22
N LEU A 120 -17.44 6.65 -3.06
CA LEU A 120 -16.87 5.30 -2.92
C LEU A 120 -17.88 4.22 -3.34
N ASP A 121 -19.18 4.46 -3.12
CA ASP A 121 -20.27 3.50 -3.40
C ASP A 121 -20.58 3.27 -4.89
N GLY A 122 -20.01 4.02 -5.76
CA GLY A 122 -20.33 3.96 -7.19
C GLY A 122 -19.12 3.85 -8.10
N HIS A 123 -18.94 2.69 -8.72
CA HIS A 123 -18.08 2.38 -9.88
C HIS A 123 -16.72 3.10 -9.93
N PRO A 124 -15.65 2.46 -10.41
CA PRO A 124 -14.36 3.13 -10.55
C PRO A 124 -14.53 4.36 -11.44
N ALA A 125 -14.60 5.53 -10.81
CA ALA A 125 -14.53 6.77 -11.55
C ALA A 125 -13.19 6.78 -12.28
N ALA A 126 -13.26 6.74 -13.61
CA ALA A 126 -12.11 6.93 -14.47
C ALA A 126 -11.40 8.23 -14.09
N SER A 127 -10.43 8.16 -13.19
CA SER A 127 -9.48 9.24 -12.96
C SER A 127 -8.47 9.19 -14.09
N ALA A 128 -8.48 10.22 -14.88
CA ALA A 128 -7.63 10.41 -16.04
C ALA A 128 -6.15 10.19 -15.71
N GLY A 129 -5.53 9.20 -16.39
CA GLY A 129 -4.17 9.34 -16.84
C GLY A 129 -3.03 8.95 -15.89
N ILE A 130 -3.13 7.83 -15.16
CA ILE A 130 -1.97 7.02 -14.74
C ILE A 130 -2.47 5.58 -14.73
N ASP A 131 -1.69 4.61 -15.21
CA ASP A 131 -2.06 3.20 -15.31
C ASP A 131 -2.70 2.69 -14.01
N SER A 132 -4.04 2.72 -13.96
CA SER A 132 -4.86 2.44 -12.77
C SER A 132 -5.09 0.94 -12.54
N CYS A 133 -4.24 0.09 -13.10
CA CYS A 133 -4.31 -1.36 -12.89
C CYS A 133 -3.55 -1.83 -11.64
N HIS A 134 -2.68 -1.00 -11.06
CA HIS A 134 -1.88 -1.38 -9.90
C HIS A 134 -2.52 -0.90 -8.60
N SER A 135 -2.77 -1.80 -7.67
CA SER A 135 -3.26 -1.47 -6.32
C SER A 135 -2.15 -1.06 -5.36
N LEU A 136 -0.89 -1.47 -5.64
CA LEU A 136 0.30 -1.12 -4.87
C LEU A 136 1.51 -0.96 -5.79
N ILE A 137 2.29 0.09 -5.57
CA ILE A 137 3.56 0.35 -6.27
C ILE A 137 4.63 0.70 -5.24
N GLY A 138 5.85 0.19 -5.41
CA GLY A 138 6.95 0.53 -4.52
C GLY A 138 8.34 0.24 -5.09
N ASN A 139 9.35 0.49 -4.26
CA ASN A 139 10.75 0.29 -4.58
C ASN A 139 11.38 -0.75 -3.65
N LEU A 140 12.23 -1.64 -4.20
CA LEU A 140 12.91 -2.69 -3.46
C LEU A 140 14.01 -2.19 -2.51
N ASN A 141 14.42 -0.95 -2.62
CA ASN A 141 15.33 -0.30 -1.66
C ASN A 141 14.61 0.17 -0.38
N GLN A 142 13.28 0.31 -0.41
CA GLN A 142 12.45 0.69 0.74
C GLN A 142 11.83 -0.53 1.41
N PHE A 143 11.33 -1.47 0.60
CA PHE A 143 10.71 -2.72 1.05
C PHE A 143 11.30 -3.87 0.22
N SER A 144 11.88 -4.85 0.88
CA SER A 144 12.35 -6.07 0.20
C SER A 144 11.17 -6.85 -0.38
N ALA A 145 11.43 -7.66 -1.39
CA ALA A 145 10.41 -8.54 -1.97
C ALA A 145 9.81 -9.48 -0.92
N ALA A 146 10.62 -9.96 0.02
CA ALA A 146 10.18 -10.82 1.12
C ALA A 146 9.18 -10.11 2.05
N GLU A 147 9.48 -8.87 2.46
CA GLU A 147 8.60 -8.08 3.34
C GLU A 147 7.25 -7.80 2.69
N VAL A 148 7.27 -7.33 1.44
CA VAL A 148 6.03 -7.01 0.71
C VAL A 148 5.16 -8.25 0.53
N LEU A 149 5.76 -9.38 0.16
CA LEU A 149 5.04 -10.65 0.02
C LEU A 149 4.49 -11.13 1.36
N GLN A 150 5.27 -11.05 2.43
CA GLN A 150 4.83 -11.46 3.76
C GLN A 150 3.61 -10.65 4.23
N MET A 151 3.66 -9.31 4.10
CA MET A 151 2.55 -8.44 4.46
C MET A 151 1.30 -8.74 3.64
N THR A 152 1.45 -8.92 2.33
CA THR A 152 0.34 -9.23 1.41
C THR A 152 -0.27 -10.60 1.67
N CYS A 153 0.57 -11.60 2.02
CA CYS A 153 0.12 -12.94 2.43
C CYS A 153 -0.64 -12.89 3.76
N MET A 154 -0.17 -12.12 4.74
CA MET A 154 -0.87 -11.94 6.02
C MET A 154 -2.25 -11.30 5.83
N GLY A 155 -2.39 -10.37 4.87
CA GLY A 155 -3.66 -9.78 4.46
C GLY A 155 -4.55 -10.67 3.61
N GLN A 156 -4.17 -11.92 3.34
CA GLN A 156 -4.91 -12.89 2.52
C GLN A 156 -5.29 -12.36 1.13
N ARG A 157 -4.51 -11.43 0.58
CA ARG A 157 -4.80 -10.84 -0.73
C ARG A 157 -4.51 -11.83 -1.87
N SER A 158 -5.23 -11.67 -2.98
CA SER A 158 -5.02 -12.41 -4.22
C SER A 158 -4.65 -11.44 -5.34
N GLY A 159 -3.62 -11.78 -6.13
CA GLY A 159 -3.15 -10.91 -7.19
C GLY A 159 -1.78 -11.30 -7.72
N ARG A 160 -1.25 -10.46 -8.61
CA ARG A 160 0.06 -10.62 -9.22
C ARG A 160 1.02 -9.53 -8.77
N PHE A 161 2.17 -9.89 -8.25
CA PHE A 161 3.33 -9.01 -8.18
C PHE A 161 4.15 -9.10 -9.47
N THR A 162 4.51 -7.95 -10.00
CA THR A 162 5.55 -7.81 -11.02
C THR A 162 6.72 -7.06 -10.41
N PHE A 163 7.91 -7.65 -10.40
CA PHE A 163 9.14 -7.02 -9.97
C PHE A 163 10.00 -6.70 -11.19
N LYS A 164 10.53 -5.47 -11.25
CA LYS A 164 11.39 -4.98 -12.34
C LYS A 164 12.70 -4.45 -11.76
N SER A 165 13.81 -4.99 -12.21
CA SER A 165 15.16 -4.56 -11.80
C SER A 165 16.12 -4.56 -12.98
N GLY A 166 17.34 -4.11 -12.77
CA GLY A 166 18.44 -4.25 -13.76
C GLY A 166 18.77 -5.72 -14.10
N ARG A 167 18.30 -6.69 -13.28
CA ARG A 167 18.48 -8.13 -13.52
C ARG A 167 17.39 -8.72 -14.42
N GLY A 168 16.29 -8.01 -14.64
CA GLY A 168 15.16 -8.45 -15.46
C GLY A 168 13.81 -8.22 -14.79
N ASN A 169 12.79 -8.88 -15.34
CA ASN A 169 11.42 -8.88 -14.83
C ASN A 169 11.08 -10.24 -14.23
N SER A 170 10.29 -10.23 -13.17
CA SER A 170 9.77 -11.44 -12.55
C SER A 170 8.31 -11.25 -12.13
N GLU A 171 7.60 -12.35 -12.00
CA GLU A 171 6.20 -12.36 -11.59
C GLU A 171 5.98 -13.33 -10.44
N ILE A 172 5.13 -12.96 -9.48
CA ILE A 172 4.72 -13.81 -8.37
C ILE A 172 3.21 -13.70 -8.23
N TYR A 173 2.52 -14.82 -8.23
CA TYR A 173 1.07 -14.91 -8.11
C TYR A 173 0.67 -15.41 -6.73
N LEU A 174 -0.26 -14.67 -6.11
CA LEU A 174 -0.84 -15.00 -4.82
C LEU A 174 -2.32 -15.36 -4.97
N HIS A 175 -2.77 -16.30 -4.15
CA HIS A 175 -4.17 -16.63 -4.01
C HIS A 175 -4.51 -16.81 -2.53
N GLN A 176 -5.40 -15.97 -1.99
CA GLN A 176 -5.81 -15.98 -0.58
C GLN A 176 -4.63 -16.01 0.40
N GLY A 177 -3.62 -15.18 0.15
CA GLY A 177 -2.43 -15.09 0.99
C GLY A 177 -1.41 -16.21 0.82
N GLU A 178 -1.57 -17.09 -0.15
CA GLU A 178 -0.60 -18.14 -0.49
C GLU A 178 0.09 -17.83 -1.82
N VAL A 179 1.41 -18.00 -1.87
CA VAL A 179 2.15 -17.94 -3.13
C VAL A 179 1.85 -19.22 -3.93
N ARG A 180 1.30 -19.06 -5.13
CA ARG A 180 0.92 -20.17 -6.01
C ARG A 180 1.92 -20.42 -7.11
N HIS A 181 2.40 -19.35 -7.71
CA HIS A 181 3.33 -19.44 -8.83
C HIS A 181 4.33 -18.31 -8.76
N ALA A 182 5.56 -18.57 -9.18
CA ALA A 182 6.59 -17.57 -9.35
C ALA A 182 7.41 -17.87 -10.60
N ALA A 183 7.80 -16.83 -11.35
CA ALA A 183 8.59 -16.96 -12.56
C ALA A 183 9.65 -15.85 -12.65
N TYR A 184 10.87 -16.25 -13.04
CA TYR A 184 11.97 -15.34 -13.35
C TYR A 184 12.89 -15.94 -14.41
N GLY A 185 12.88 -15.38 -15.62
CA GLY A 185 13.61 -15.92 -16.76
C GLY A 185 13.18 -17.35 -17.09
N THR A 186 14.07 -18.31 -16.90
CA THR A 186 13.80 -19.74 -17.07
C THR A 186 13.52 -20.47 -15.74
N LEU A 187 13.59 -19.74 -14.62
CA LEU A 187 13.32 -20.29 -13.29
C LEU A 187 11.86 -20.16 -12.94
N GLU A 188 11.32 -21.19 -12.30
CA GLU A 188 9.95 -21.22 -11.78
C GLU A 188 9.92 -21.65 -10.33
N GLY A 189 8.80 -21.34 -9.66
CA GLY A 189 8.52 -21.77 -8.30
C GLY A 189 9.52 -21.27 -7.26
N GLU A 190 9.97 -22.16 -6.40
CA GLU A 190 10.86 -21.84 -5.27
C GLU A 190 12.22 -21.31 -5.73
N GLY A 191 12.72 -21.78 -6.88
CA GLY A 191 13.96 -21.29 -7.48
C GLY A 191 13.86 -19.83 -7.92
N ALA A 192 12.75 -19.45 -8.55
CA ALA A 192 12.47 -18.07 -8.93
C ALA A 192 12.35 -17.17 -7.69
N LEU A 193 11.62 -17.61 -6.66
CA LEU A 193 11.47 -16.87 -5.39
C LEU A 193 12.82 -16.61 -4.72
N ALA A 194 13.70 -17.63 -4.66
CA ALA A 194 15.02 -17.50 -4.06
C ALA A 194 15.88 -16.41 -4.74
N GLU A 195 15.79 -16.31 -6.07
CA GLU A 195 16.48 -15.25 -6.80
C GLU A 195 15.85 -13.88 -6.60
N ILE A 196 14.53 -13.78 -6.60
CA ILE A 196 13.80 -12.51 -6.41
C ILE A 196 14.06 -11.94 -5.01
N PHE A 197 14.16 -12.78 -3.96
CA PHE A 197 14.46 -12.33 -2.59
C PHE A 197 15.86 -11.73 -2.44
N ARG A 198 16.78 -11.98 -3.38
CA ARG A 198 18.11 -11.37 -3.42
C ARG A 198 18.13 -9.98 -4.05
N TRP A 199 17.01 -9.55 -4.64
CA TRP A 199 16.97 -8.24 -5.26
C TRP A 199 16.89 -7.15 -4.20
N ARG A 200 17.81 -6.17 -4.27
CA ARG A 200 17.89 -5.02 -3.36
C ARG A 200 17.52 -3.70 -4.03
N GLN A 201 17.38 -3.73 -5.36
CA GLN A 201 17.07 -2.56 -6.17
C GLN A 201 16.07 -2.93 -7.26
N GLY A 202 15.16 -2.02 -7.56
CA GLY A 202 14.12 -2.20 -8.55
C GLY A 202 12.78 -1.66 -8.07
N ARG A 203 11.76 -1.88 -8.87
CA ARG A 203 10.37 -1.51 -8.57
C ARG A 203 9.51 -2.76 -8.50
N PHE A 204 8.48 -2.69 -7.70
CA PHE A 204 7.43 -3.69 -7.70
C PHE A 204 6.06 -3.06 -7.92
N TYR A 205 5.17 -3.85 -8.49
CA TYR A 205 3.79 -3.50 -8.80
C TYR A 205 2.91 -4.66 -8.38
N PHE A 206 1.81 -4.38 -7.70
CA PHE A 206 0.81 -5.39 -7.36
C PHE A 206 -0.51 -5.08 -8.05
N GLU A 207 -1.04 -6.06 -8.76
CA GLU A 207 -2.33 -6.02 -9.45
C GLU A 207 -3.27 -7.00 -8.77
N GLU A 208 -4.27 -6.46 -8.09
CA GLU A 208 -5.24 -7.27 -7.35
C GLU A 208 -6.18 -8.02 -8.29
N GLY A 209 -6.56 -9.23 -7.90
CA GLY A 209 -7.52 -10.04 -8.65
C GLY A 209 -6.92 -10.81 -9.84
N ILE A 210 -5.65 -10.60 -10.19
CA ILE A 210 -4.99 -11.39 -11.25
C ILE A 210 -4.42 -12.67 -10.65
N ILE A 211 -4.98 -13.80 -10.99
CA ILE A 211 -4.60 -15.13 -10.50
C ILE A 211 -3.96 -15.96 -11.60
N SER A 212 -3.03 -16.83 -11.23
CA SER A 212 -2.48 -17.87 -12.13
C SER A 212 -3.23 -19.18 -11.96
N GLN A 213 -3.39 -19.92 -13.06
CA GLN A 213 -3.85 -21.30 -13.03
C GLN A 213 -2.69 -22.28 -12.72
N GLU A 214 -1.45 -21.83 -12.91
CA GLU A 214 -0.26 -22.61 -12.63
C GLU A 214 0.06 -22.60 -11.13
N GLN A 215 0.53 -23.74 -10.63
CA GLN A 215 0.99 -23.91 -9.27
C GLN A 215 2.39 -24.52 -9.28
N SER A 216 3.39 -23.68 -9.11
CA SER A 216 4.80 -24.08 -9.01
C SER A 216 5.38 -23.93 -7.61
N VAL A 217 4.63 -23.37 -6.68
CA VAL A 217 4.99 -23.22 -5.26
C VAL A 217 3.99 -23.99 -4.43
N ASN A 218 4.49 -24.95 -3.63
CA ASN A 218 3.65 -25.84 -2.82
C ASN A 218 3.93 -25.70 -1.32
N ARG A 219 4.90 -24.87 -0.93
CA ARG A 219 5.30 -24.65 0.47
C ARG A 219 4.85 -23.28 0.96
N PRO A 220 4.48 -23.15 2.23
CA PRO A 220 4.17 -21.86 2.84
C PRO A 220 5.32 -20.88 2.71
N LEU A 221 5.02 -19.61 2.43
CA LEU A 221 6.02 -18.54 2.27
C LEU A 221 6.97 -18.46 3.47
N ALA A 222 6.48 -18.65 4.69
CA ALA A 222 7.29 -18.60 5.91
C ALA A 222 8.44 -19.62 5.89
N HIS A 223 8.20 -20.84 5.40
CA HIS A 223 9.25 -21.87 5.29
C HIS A 223 10.28 -21.50 4.23
N LEU A 224 9.82 -20.94 3.09
CA LEU A 224 10.72 -20.51 2.02
C LEU A 224 11.61 -19.34 2.44
N LEU A 225 11.09 -18.42 3.27
CA LEU A 225 11.87 -17.33 3.83
C LEU A 225 12.93 -17.83 4.81
N LEU A 226 12.60 -18.78 5.68
CA LEU A 226 13.55 -19.39 6.61
C LEU A 226 14.69 -20.10 5.87
N ASP A 227 14.35 -20.92 4.87
CA ASP A 227 15.35 -21.62 4.05
C ASP A 227 16.29 -20.64 3.32
N ASN A 228 15.75 -19.53 2.84
CA ASN A 228 16.56 -18.49 2.21
C ASN A 228 17.50 -17.80 3.19
N LEU A 229 17.05 -17.48 4.41
CA LEU A 229 17.89 -16.90 5.45
C LEU A 229 19.04 -17.84 5.84
N GLN A 230 18.76 -19.13 6.03
CA GLN A 230 19.80 -20.12 6.32
C GLN A 230 20.86 -20.21 5.21
N LYS A 231 20.44 -20.25 3.94
CA LYS A 231 21.38 -20.24 2.81
C LYS A 231 22.21 -18.97 2.71
N PHE A 232 21.67 -17.82 3.16
CA PHE A 232 22.44 -16.59 3.25
C PHE A 232 23.53 -16.65 4.31
N ASP A 233 23.21 -17.16 5.50
CA ASP A 233 24.18 -17.29 6.59
C ASP A 233 25.29 -18.28 6.22
N GLU A 234 24.99 -19.41 5.63
CA GLU A 234 25.97 -20.39 5.14
C GLU A 234 26.90 -19.77 4.06
N THR A 235 26.38 -18.92 3.17
CA THR A 235 27.20 -18.25 2.13
C THR A 235 28.14 -17.22 2.72
N LEU A 236 27.73 -16.54 3.78
CA LEU A 236 28.57 -15.56 4.50
C LEU A 236 29.69 -16.25 5.30
N GLU A 237 29.41 -17.39 5.93
CA GLU A 237 30.41 -18.19 6.65
C GLU A 237 31.48 -18.75 5.69
N VAL A 238 31.08 -19.26 4.54
CA VAL A 238 32.03 -19.76 3.52
C VAL A 238 32.90 -18.64 2.97
N ALA A 239 32.35 -17.43 2.78
CA ALA A 239 33.11 -16.26 2.32
C ALA A 239 34.10 -15.73 3.40
N ALA A 240 33.79 -15.90 4.68
CA ALA A 240 34.63 -15.50 5.79
C ALA A 240 35.81 -16.46 6.08
N VAL A 241 35.72 -17.72 5.60
CA VAL A 241 36.74 -18.78 5.83
C VAL A 241 37.72 -18.93 4.65
N ALA A 242 37.55 -18.20 3.55
CA ALA A 242 38.52 -18.22 2.45
C ALA A 242 39.83 -17.52 2.88
N PRO A 243 40.97 -18.25 3.05
CA PRO A 243 42.23 -17.64 3.42
C PRO A 243 42.76 -16.82 2.25
N ASN A 244 43.21 -15.59 2.55
CA ASN A 244 44.05 -14.79 1.66
C ASN A 244 45.23 -15.65 1.19
N GLN A 245 45.24 -16.01 -0.07
CA GLN A 245 46.45 -16.45 -0.78
C GLN A 245 46.89 -15.36 -1.73
#